data_6c2017a7d32877554ff36fed4d8db704
#
_entry.id   6c2017a7d32877554ff36fed4d8db704
#
_cell.length_a   1.000
_cell.length_b   1.000
_cell.length_c   1.000
_cell.angle_alpha   90.00
_cell.angle_beta   90.00
_cell.angle_gamma   90.00
#
_symmetry.space_group_name_H-M   'P 1'
#
loop_
_entity.id
_entity.type
_entity.pdbx_description
1 polymer ?
#
loop_
_entity_poly.entity_id
_entity_poly.type
_entity_poly.pdbx_seq_one_letter_code
_entity_poly.pdbx_strand_id
1 'polypeptide(L)'
;DEIVDAAGRGQKSARRVFGVDAALDGVAARVEVGLGERERVTFGDRLESVASLASLDELAAWRTKPGAAESDLGAFLAVAEDLELGDLGRATDRFLSYGAYPAEGGAHLFAGGVTDCETVAAVDPAAIAEDATHAWLVEGEGPLPPFSGVTAPLPDKEDAYTWCKAPRYANRVVETGALARQMVAGHPLVRELVARRGGSVLARVLARLLEIALVVPAMETWARALRPGEPYCHTVQLPDQADAVGLVEAARGSLGHWLRIHKGRLQNYQ
;
A
#
# COMPACT_ATOMS: atom_id res chain seq x y z
N ASP A 1 -23.37 15.33 -29.51
CA ASP A 1 -22.27 15.93 -30.32
C ASP A 1 -21.24 16.65 -29.42
N GLU A 2 -21.62 17.48 -28.44
CA GLU A 2 -20.71 18.20 -27.55
C GLU A 2 -19.94 17.22 -26.59
N ILE A 3 -20.56 16.15 -26.14
CA ILE A 3 -19.92 15.16 -25.24
C ILE A 3 -18.86 14.35 -25.99
N VAL A 4 -19.13 14.00 -27.25
CA VAL A 4 -18.18 13.25 -28.11
C VAL A 4 -16.97 14.14 -28.45
N ASP A 5 -17.18 15.44 -28.65
CA ASP A 5 -16.09 16.37 -28.94
C ASP A 5 -15.23 16.69 -27.68
N ALA A 6 -15.82 16.70 -26.50
CA ALA A 6 -15.06 16.80 -25.23
C ALA A 6 -14.18 15.57 -24.98
N ALA A 7 -14.67 14.37 -25.25
CA ALA A 7 -13.88 13.14 -25.16
C ALA A 7 -12.73 13.11 -26.20
N GLY A 8 -12.99 13.55 -27.43
CA GLY A 8 -11.98 13.68 -28.48
C GLY A 8 -10.91 14.73 -28.16
N ARG A 9 -11.28 15.85 -27.53
CA ARG A 9 -10.32 16.87 -27.08
C ARG A 9 -9.49 16.40 -25.89
N GLY A 10 -10.10 15.66 -24.96
CA GLY A 10 -9.38 15.04 -23.84
C GLY A 10 -8.33 14.05 -24.31
N GLN A 11 -8.65 13.23 -25.30
CA GLN A 11 -7.73 12.27 -25.88
C GLN A 11 -6.57 12.94 -26.64
N LYS A 12 -6.84 14.02 -27.39
CA LYS A 12 -5.81 14.83 -28.04
C LYS A 12 -4.91 15.58 -27.04
N SER A 13 -5.47 16.03 -25.92
CA SER A 13 -4.75 16.70 -24.83
C SER A 13 -3.82 15.71 -24.09
N ALA A 14 -4.31 14.52 -23.77
CA ALA A 14 -3.50 13.45 -23.18
C ALA A 14 -2.36 13.02 -24.10
N ARG A 15 -2.61 12.83 -25.40
CA ARG A 15 -1.58 12.55 -26.41
C ARG A 15 -0.52 13.67 -26.46
N ARG A 16 -0.91 14.93 -26.34
CA ARG A 16 0.01 16.06 -26.37
C ARG A 16 0.85 16.20 -25.10
N VAL A 17 0.27 15.91 -23.94
CA VAL A 17 0.96 15.99 -22.65
C VAL A 17 1.93 14.82 -22.45
N PHE A 18 1.59 13.65 -22.93
CA PHE A 18 2.42 12.44 -22.73
C PHE A 18 3.24 12.04 -23.96
N GLY A 19 3.11 12.77 -25.10
CA GLY A 19 3.89 12.51 -26.31
C GLY A 19 3.72 11.08 -26.86
N VAL A 20 2.52 10.52 -26.76
CA VAL A 20 2.23 9.09 -27.00
C VAL A 20 2.49 8.64 -28.45
N ASP A 21 2.57 9.54 -29.42
CA ASP A 21 2.77 9.17 -30.84
C ASP A 21 4.27 8.99 -31.26
N ALA A 22 5.23 9.32 -30.35
CA ALA A 22 6.65 9.14 -30.66
C ALA A 22 7.38 8.33 -29.57
N ALA A 23 6.70 7.61 -28.69
CA ALA A 23 7.23 7.68 -27.36
C ALA A 23 6.99 6.54 -26.40
N LEU A 24 6.52 5.40 -26.77
CA LEU A 24 6.70 4.23 -25.89
C LEU A 24 8.20 3.97 -25.69
N ASP A 25 9.00 4.08 -26.74
CA ASP A 25 10.47 4.00 -26.64
C ASP A 25 11.08 5.17 -25.86
N GLY A 26 10.57 6.38 -26.04
CA GLY A 26 11.04 7.57 -25.31
C GLY A 26 10.53 7.64 -23.85
N VAL A 27 9.38 7.06 -23.53
CA VAL A 27 8.92 6.90 -22.14
C VAL A 27 9.71 5.80 -21.46
N ALA A 28 9.90 4.65 -22.10
CA ALA A 28 10.71 3.57 -21.59
C ALA A 28 12.15 4.03 -21.32
N ALA A 29 12.77 4.73 -22.26
CA ALA A 29 14.12 5.27 -22.10
C ALA A 29 14.22 6.28 -20.94
N ARG A 30 13.22 7.16 -20.76
CA ARG A 30 13.20 8.10 -19.61
C ARG A 30 12.95 7.41 -18.29
N VAL A 31 12.15 6.35 -18.27
CA VAL A 31 11.96 5.49 -17.10
C VAL A 31 13.28 4.80 -16.76
N GLU A 32 13.97 4.19 -17.73
CA GLU A 32 15.26 3.55 -17.52
C GLU A 32 16.34 4.50 -16.95
N VAL A 33 16.46 5.73 -17.51
CA VAL A 33 17.40 6.73 -16.98
C VAL A 33 17.02 7.15 -15.55
N GLY A 34 15.74 7.36 -15.30
CA GLY A 34 15.24 7.71 -13.96
C GLY A 34 15.41 6.57 -12.96
N LEU A 35 15.33 5.31 -13.41
CA LEU A 35 15.57 4.13 -12.58
C LEU A 35 17.04 4.04 -12.17
N GLY A 36 17.98 4.12 -13.11
CA GLY A 36 19.42 4.01 -12.81
C GLY A 36 19.92 5.07 -11.82
N GLU A 37 19.38 6.30 -11.88
CA GLU A 37 19.69 7.33 -10.89
C GLU A 37 19.10 7.00 -9.51
N ARG A 38 17.88 6.52 -9.44
CA ARG A 38 17.23 6.10 -8.19
C ARG A 38 17.90 4.88 -7.56
N GLU A 39 18.31 3.91 -8.35
CA GLU A 39 19.10 2.76 -7.89
C GLU A 39 20.36 3.23 -7.16
N ARG A 40 21.10 4.16 -7.79
CA ARG A 40 22.34 4.67 -7.23
C ARG A 40 22.12 5.50 -5.96
N VAL A 41 21.13 6.39 -5.95
CA VAL A 41 20.86 7.26 -4.78
C VAL A 41 20.23 6.47 -3.64
N THR A 42 19.20 5.68 -3.93
CA THR A 42 18.42 5.02 -2.87
C THR A 42 19.12 3.77 -2.33
N PHE A 43 19.83 3.03 -3.16
CA PHE A 43 20.37 1.73 -2.76
C PHE A 43 21.87 1.55 -2.99
N GLY A 44 22.51 2.39 -3.80
CA GLY A 44 23.93 2.20 -4.19
C GLY A 44 24.20 0.88 -4.91
N ASP A 45 23.16 0.17 -5.32
CA ASP A 45 23.18 -1.13 -5.99
C ASP A 45 21.92 -1.27 -6.86
N ARG A 46 21.84 -2.32 -7.67
CA ARG A 46 20.70 -2.63 -8.52
C ARG A 46 19.47 -3.01 -7.68
N LEU A 47 18.30 -2.59 -8.11
CA LEU A 47 17.04 -2.87 -7.41
C LEU A 47 16.82 -4.37 -7.20
N GLU A 48 17.11 -5.20 -8.20
CA GLU A 48 16.95 -6.65 -8.09
C GLU A 48 17.87 -7.26 -7.02
N SER A 49 19.09 -6.71 -6.87
CA SER A 49 20.03 -7.16 -5.83
C SER A 49 19.50 -6.86 -4.43
N VAL A 50 18.87 -5.70 -4.24
CA VAL A 50 18.30 -5.32 -2.94
C VAL A 50 16.99 -6.06 -2.70
N ALA A 51 16.13 -6.18 -3.71
CA ALA A 51 14.87 -6.92 -3.63
C ALA A 51 15.06 -8.42 -3.29
N SER A 52 16.22 -8.99 -3.66
CA SER A 52 16.56 -10.40 -3.42
C SER A 52 17.19 -10.68 -2.06
N LEU A 53 17.46 -9.66 -1.22
CA LEU A 53 18.03 -9.87 0.11
C LEU A 53 17.07 -10.72 0.97
N ALA A 54 17.53 -11.88 1.40
CA ALA A 54 16.71 -12.87 2.07
C ALA A 54 17.03 -13.05 3.57
N SER A 55 18.13 -12.45 4.06
CA SER A 55 18.56 -12.59 5.46
C SER A 55 19.27 -11.34 5.98
N LEU A 56 19.36 -11.23 7.29
CA LEU A 56 20.15 -10.17 7.94
C LEU A 56 21.65 -10.28 7.62
N ASP A 57 22.16 -11.47 7.41
CA ASP A 57 23.55 -11.69 7.01
C ASP A 57 23.80 -11.17 5.59
N GLU A 58 22.86 -11.39 4.67
CA GLU A 58 22.93 -10.82 3.32
C GLU A 58 22.81 -9.29 3.32
N LEU A 59 21.96 -8.73 4.17
CA LEU A 59 21.86 -7.28 4.36
C LEU A 59 23.19 -6.72 4.90
N ALA A 60 23.82 -7.40 5.87
CA ALA A 60 25.12 -7.00 6.39
C ALA A 60 26.22 -7.07 5.31
N ALA A 61 26.23 -8.13 4.50
CA ALA A 61 27.14 -8.26 3.37
C ALA A 61 26.90 -7.19 2.31
N TRP A 62 25.65 -6.87 2.00
CA TRP A 62 25.29 -5.77 1.09
C TRP A 62 25.87 -4.42 1.56
N ARG A 63 25.81 -4.12 2.86
CA ARG A 63 26.36 -2.86 3.43
C ARG A 63 27.85 -2.66 3.17
N THR A 64 28.61 -3.74 2.90
CA THR A 64 30.04 -3.65 2.60
C THR A 64 30.34 -3.34 1.13
N LYS A 65 29.33 -3.33 0.25
CA LYS A 65 29.51 -3.04 -1.17
C LYS A 65 29.83 -1.55 -1.40
N PRO A 66 30.63 -1.22 -2.44
CA PRO A 66 30.86 0.15 -2.84
C PRO A 66 29.53 0.88 -3.14
N GLY A 67 29.38 2.08 -2.61
CA GLY A 67 28.16 2.89 -2.76
C GLY A 67 27.00 2.54 -1.79
N ALA A 68 27.01 1.38 -1.17
CA ALA A 68 25.94 1.01 -0.23
C ALA A 68 25.84 1.96 0.96
N ALA A 69 26.96 2.31 1.58
CA ALA A 69 27.01 3.21 2.75
C ALA A 69 26.56 4.65 2.41
N GLU A 70 26.73 5.07 1.16
CA GLU A 70 26.42 6.41 0.67
C GLU A 70 24.96 6.51 0.14
N SER A 71 24.26 5.38 0.05
CA SER A 71 22.87 5.32 -0.38
C SER A 71 21.89 5.68 0.75
N ASP A 72 20.65 6.05 0.40
CA ASP A 72 19.60 6.32 1.38
C ASP A 72 19.37 5.14 2.33
N LEU A 73 19.38 3.91 1.81
CA LEU A 73 19.25 2.70 2.63
C LEU A 73 20.46 2.53 3.58
N GLY A 74 21.68 2.73 3.08
CA GLY A 74 22.89 2.65 3.88
C GLY A 74 22.93 3.70 4.98
N ALA A 75 22.61 4.96 4.65
CA ALA A 75 22.52 6.05 5.60
C ALA A 75 21.43 5.79 6.65
N PHE A 76 20.25 5.31 6.23
CA PHE A 76 19.20 4.93 7.17
C PHE A 76 19.65 3.82 8.12
N LEU A 77 20.32 2.77 7.63
CA LEU A 77 20.79 1.67 8.48
C LEU A 77 21.84 2.13 9.51
N ALA A 78 22.70 3.08 9.13
CA ALA A 78 23.66 3.68 10.06
C ALA A 78 22.95 4.47 11.18
N VAL A 79 21.97 5.32 10.81
CA VAL A 79 21.15 6.06 11.79
C VAL A 79 20.33 5.11 12.66
N ALA A 80 19.77 4.06 12.07
CA ALA A 80 18.98 3.06 12.80
C ALA A 80 19.80 2.29 13.84
N GLU A 81 21.07 2.05 13.56
CA GLU A 81 22.01 1.42 14.47
C GLU A 81 22.42 2.38 15.60
N ASP A 82 22.79 3.63 15.25
CA ASP A 82 23.20 4.65 16.20
C ASP A 82 22.07 5.02 17.19
N LEU A 83 20.82 5.08 16.71
CA LEU A 83 19.64 5.42 17.51
C LEU A 83 18.88 4.20 18.06
N GLU A 84 19.38 2.99 17.88
CA GLU A 84 18.76 1.74 18.32
C GLU A 84 17.29 1.59 17.86
N LEU A 85 16.99 2.01 16.61
CA LEU A 85 15.61 2.00 16.07
C LEU A 85 14.99 0.61 15.95
N GLY A 86 15.79 -0.44 16.10
CA GLY A 86 15.34 -1.82 16.20
C GLY A 86 14.60 -2.13 17.50
N ASP A 87 14.83 -1.35 18.54
CA ASP A 87 14.23 -1.55 19.86
C ASP A 87 13.08 -0.56 20.14
N LEU A 88 12.80 0.35 19.20
CA LEU A 88 11.77 1.38 19.32
C LEU A 88 10.53 1.05 18.50
N GLY A 89 9.37 1.51 18.97
CA GLY A 89 8.12 1.53 18.23
C GLY A 89 7.43 0.18 18.06
N ARG A 90 7.76 -0.83 18.85
CA ARG A 90 7.04 -2.09 18.85
C ARG A 90 5.59 -1.86 19.26
N ALA A 91 4.64 -2.31 18.41
CA ALA A 91 3.21 -2.19 18.67
C ALA A 91 2.55 -3.55 18.83
N THR A 92 2.04 -4.13 17.76
CA THR A 92 1.42 -5.45 17.74
C THR A 92 2.15 -6.33 16.73
N ASP A 93 2.28 -7.61 16.99
CA ASP A 93 2.87 -8.56 16.04
C ASP A 93 1.75 -9.22 15.20
N ARG A 94 0.72 -8.47 14.88
CA ARG A 94 -0.38 -8.86 13.98
C ARG A 94 -0.43 -7.92 12.80
N PHE A 95 -0.41 -8.48 11.61
CA PHE A 95 -0.26 -7.75 10.36
C PHE A 95 -1.40 -8.08 9.42
N LEU A 96 -1.96 -7.05 8.78
CA LEU A 96 -3.04 -7.15 7.81
C LEU A 96 -2.65 -6.45 6.51
N SER A 97 -2.84 -7.11 5.39
CA SER A 97 -2.77 -6.54 4.05
C SER A 97 -3.98 -6.99 3.23
N TYR A 98 -4.59 -6.07 2.51
CA TYR A 98 -5.66 -6.42 1.56
C TYR A 98 -5.14 -6.94 0.22
N GLY A 99 -3.83 -6.90 0.03
CA GLY A 99 -3.18 -7.18 -1.25
C GLY A 99 -3.00 -5.92 -2.08
N ALA A 100 -1.81 -5.76 -2.66
CA ALA A 100 -1.47 -4.58 -3.44
C ALA A 100 -1.00 -4.94 -4.85
N TYR A 101 -1.33 -4.05 -5.79
CA TYR A 101 -0.98 -4.16 -7.20
C TYR A 101 -1.51 -5.43 -7.84
N PRO A 102 -2.82 -5.46 -8.18
CA PRO A 102 -3.44 -6.60 -8.83
C PRO A 102 -2.82 -6.88 -10.20
N ALA A 103 -2.61 -8.16 -10.50
CA ALA A 103 -2.10 -8.67 -11.75
C ALA A 103 -3.15 -9.53 -12.46
N GLU A 104 -2.88 -9.95 -13.68
CA GLU A 104 -3.73 -10.86 -14.42
C GLU A 104 -3.96 -12.17 -13.64
N GLY A 105 -5.16 -12.73 -13.77
CA GLY A 105 -5.52 -13.98 -13.08
C GLY A 105 -5.85 -13.84 -11.59
N GLY A 106 -5.99 -12.60 -11.07
CA GLY A 106 -6.37 -12.34 -9.68
C GLY A 106 -5.21 -12.41 -8.67
N ALA A 107 -3.98 -12.59 -9.14
CA ALA A 107 -2.79 -12.47 -8.31
C ALA A 107 -2.54 -11.00 -7.92
N HIS A 108 -1.67 -10.79 -6.94
CA HIS A 108 -1.19 -9.47 -6.54
C HIS A 108 0.33 -9.49 -6.40
N LEU A 109 0.98 -8.37 -6.64
CA LEU A 109 2.42 -8.24 -6.38
C LEU A 109 2.73 -8.48 -4.88
N PHE A 110 1.89 -7.92 -4.00
CA PHE A 110 1.89 -8.25 -2.57
C PHE A 110 0.58 -8.95 -2.23
N ALA A 111 0.67 -10.18 -1.76
CA ALA A 111 -0.50 -10.98 -1.39
C ALA A 111 -1.32 -10.32 -0.29
N GLY A 112 -2.64 -10.54 -0.33
CA GLY A 112 -3.55 -10.20 0.77
C GLY A 112 -3.57 -11.30 1.82
N GLY A 113 -3.80 -10.91 3.08
CA GLY A 113 -3.89 -11.83 4.19
C GLY A 113 -3.78 -11.16 5.55
N VAL A 114 -3.92 -11.96 6.59
CA VAL A 114 -3.67 -11.58 7.99
C VAL A 114 -2.74 -12.60 8.62
N THR A 115 -1.78 -12.13 9.41
CA THR A 115 -0.81 -13.01 10.09
C THR A 115 -0.49 -12.49 11.49
N ASP A 116 -0.22 -13.43 12.38
CA ASP A 116 0.37 -13.23 13.72
C ASP A 116 1.84 -13.67 13.77
N CYS A 117 2.52 -13.70 12.64
CA CYS A 117 3.89 -14.17 12.39
C CYS A 117 4.03 -15.69 12.20
N GLU A 118 3.06 -16.50 12.56
CA GLU A 118 3.14 -17.96 12.41
C GLU A 118 2.52 -18.41 11.08
N THR A 119 1.26 -18.06 10.88
CA THR A 119 0.49 -18.48 9.71
C THR A 119 -0.12 -17.27 8.99
N VAL A 120 -0.40 -17.42 7.70
CA VAL A 120 -1.13 -16.43 6.91
C VAL A 120 -2.52 -16.99 6.60
N ALA A 121 -3.54 -16.28 7.03
CA ALA A 121 -4.94 -16.57 6.70
C ALA A 121 -5.49 -15.57 5.70
N ALA A 122 -6.53 -15.95 4.95
CA ALA A 122 -7.25 -15.03 4.09
C ALA A 122 -7.96 -13.93 4.91
N VAL A 123 -8.09 -12.75 4.32
CA VAL A 123 -8.84 -11.66 4.95
C VAL A 123 -10.33 -11.96 4.87
N ASP A 124 -11.01 -11.93 6.01
CA ASP A 124 -12.46 -11.94 6.09
C ASP A 124 -12.99 -10.50 6.23
N PRO A 125 -13.65 -9.93 5.21
CA PRO A 125 -14.20 -8.58 5.31
C PRO A 125 -15.23 -8.40 6.41
N ALA A 126 -15.90 -9.48 6.84
CA ALA A 126 -16.89 -9.44 7.93
C ALA A 126 -16.24 -9.29 9.32
N ALA A 127 -14.95 -9.63 9.45
CA ALA A 127 -14.19 -9.43 10.68
C ALA A 127 -13.70 -8.00 10.88
N ILE A 128 -13.90 -7.11 9.90
CA ILE A 128 -13.48 -5.70 9.96
C ILE A 128 -14.58 -4.89 10.67
N ALA A 129 -14.17 -4.13 11.68
CA ALA A 129 -15.03 -3.20 12.40
C ALA A 129 -14.33 -1.84 12.52
N GLU A 130 -15.11 -0.80 12.80
CA GLU A 130 -14.65 0.57 12.98
C GLU A 130 -14.91 1.02 14.42
N ASP A 131 -13.87 1.47 15.08
CA ASP A 131 -13.91 2.01 16.44
C ASP A 131 -13.87 3.54 16.35
N ALA A 132 -14.89 4.21 16.87
CA ALA A 132 -15.03 5.66 16.90
C ALA A 132 -14.76 6.27 18.28
N THR A 133 -14.27 5.49 19.26
CA THR A 133 -14.10 5.93 20.66
C THR A 133 -13.34 7.26 20.77
N HIS A 134 -12.26 7.41 20.03
CA HIS A 134 -11.43 8.63 20.07
C HIS A 134 -11.59 9.51 18.81
N ALA A 135 -12.63 9.28 18.03
CA ALA A 135 -12.96 10.15 16.89
C ALA A 135 -14.01 11.19 17.29
N TRP A 136 -13.94 12.40 16.69
CA TRP A 136 -14.99 13.43 16.84
C TRP A 136 -16.27 13.02 16.07
N LEU A 137 -16.67 11.78 16.27
CA LEU A 137 -17.86 11.17 15.69
C LEU A 137 -18.70 10.56 16.81
N VAL A 138 -19.99 10.44 16.55
CA VAL A 138 -20.89 9.66 17.41
C VAL A 138 -20.41 8.23 17.45
N GLU A 139 -20.29 7.66 18.63
CA GLU A 139 -19.92 6.26 18.83
C GLU A 139 -21.12 5.38 19.20
N GLY A 140 -20.95 4.08 18.91
CA GLY A 140 -21.86 3.04 19.39
C GLY A 140 -21.31 2.33 20.64
N GLU A 141 -21.89 1.19 20.98
CA GLU A 141 -21.41 0.31 22.04
C GLU A 141 -20.17 -0.50 21.61
N GLY A 142 -19.07 0.20 21.26
CA GLY A 142 -17.81 -0.39 20.79
C GLY A 142 -17.68 -0.43 19.27
N PRO A 143 -16.68 -1.16 18.73
CA PRO A 143 -16.44 -1.25 17.29
C PRO A 143 -17.63 -1.86 16.54
N LEU A 144 -18.07 -1.17 15.47
CA LEU A 144 -19.21 -1.60 14.66
C LEU A 144 -18.75 -2.08 13.27
N PRO A 145 -19.39 -3.13 12.70
CA PRO A 145 -19.20 -3.44 11.29
C PRO A 145 -19.51 -2.22 10.41
N PRO A 146 -18.73 -1.94 9.34
CA PRO A 146 -18.92 -0.72 8.57
C PRO A 146 -20.32 -0.54 7.98
N PHE A 147 -21.00 -1.62 7.58
CA PHE A 147 -22.41 -1.55 7.12
C PHE A 147 -23.39 -1.11 8.20
N SER A 148 -23.03 -1.22 9.47
CA SER A 148 -23.84 -0.76 10.62
C SER A 148 -23.29 0.53 11.22
N GLY A 149 -22.17 1.02 10.70
CA GLY A 149 -21.50 2.23 11.15
C GLY A 149 -22.29 3.48 10.79
N VAL A 150 -22.12 4.50 11.62
CA VAL A 150 -22.65 5.85 11.40
C VAL A 150 -21.49 6.84 11.41
N THR A 151 -21.49 7.77 10.46
CA THR A 151 -20.54 8.87 10.40
C THR A 151 -21.30 10.17 10.67
N ALA A 152 -21.51 10.47 11.94
CA ALA A 152 -22.15 11.70 12.39
C ALA A 152 -21.14 12.52 13.22
N PRO A 153 -20.84 13.78 12.82
CA PRO A 153 -19.90 14.63 13.55
C PRO A 153 -20.35 14.93 14.98
N LEU A 154 -19.40 14.87 15.92
CA LEU A 154 -19.53 15.28 17.31
C LEU A 154 -18.26 16.04 17.73
N PRO A 155 -18.10 17.32 17.34
CA PRO A 155 -16.85 18.07 17.48
C PRO A 155 -16.42 18.30 18.93
N ASP A 156 -17.36 18.35 19.86
CA ASP A 156 -17.09 18.63 21.29
C ASP A 156 -16.97 17.34 22.12
N LYS A 157 -16.72 16.19 21.50
CA LYS A 157 -16.55 14.93 22.18
C LYS A 157 -15.27 14.93 23.01
N GLU A 158 -15.40 14.68 24.32
CA GLU A 158 -14.27 14.55 25.24
C GLU A 158 -13.37 13.37 24.81
N ASP A 159 -12.08 13.48 25.06
CA ASP A 159 -11.04 12.49 24.75
C ASP A 159 -10.90 12.12 23.26
N ALA A 160 -11.58 12.83 22.34
CA ALA A 160 -11.37 12.68 20.92
C ALA A 160 -10.16 13.51 20.45
N TYR A 161 -9.39 12.94 19.51
CA TYR A 161 -8.19 13.61 18.97
C TYR A 161 -8.07 13.45 17.45
N THR A 162 -9.05 12.85 16.78
CA THR A 162 -8.98 12.57 15.34
C THR A 162 -10.37 12.59 14.70
N TRP A 163 -10.43 12.84 13.39
CA TRP A 163 -11.64 12.63 12.57
C TRP A 163 -11.71 11.22 11.96
N CYS A 164 -10.67 10.40 12.14
CA CYS A 164 -10.61 9.06 11.57
C CYS A 164 -11.14 8.02 12.57
N LYS A 165 -11.99 7.15 12.11
CA LYS A 165 -12.32 5.92 12.83
C LYS A 165 -11.11 5.00 12.83
N ALA A 166 -10.95 4.20 13.88
CA ALA A 166 -9.85 3.25 14.01
C ALA A 166 -10.31 1.84 13.60
N PRO A 167 -9.86 1.30 12.45
CA PRO A 167 -10.21 -0.05 12.04
C PRO A 167 -9.71 -1.10 13.04
N ARG A 168 -10.49 -2.17 13.18
CA ARG A 168 -10.18 -3.37 13.96
C ARG A 168 -10.40 -4.60 13.10
N TYR A 169 -9.58 -5.62 13.28
CA TYR A 169 -9.78 -6.95 12.69
C TYR A 169 -10.06 -7.95 13.79
N ALA A 170 -11.21 -8.61 13.75
CA ALA A 170 -11.70 -9.47 14.84
C ALA A 170 -11.60 -8.77 16.21
N ASN A 171 -12.02 -7.52 16.29
CA ASN A 171 -11.95 -6.62 17.45
C ASN A 171 -10.54 -6.38 18.01
N ARG A 172 -9.50 -6.64 17.24
CA ARG A 172 -8.10 -6.44 17.64
C ARG A 172 -7.42 -5.39 16.77
N VAL A 173 -6.46 -4.70 17.35
CA VAL A 173 -5.53 -3.85 16.62
C VAL A 173 -4.63 -4.72 15.74
N VAL A 174 -4.46 -4.31 14.49
CA VAL A 174 -3.54 -4.90 13.52
C VAL A 174 -2.69 -3.81 12.90
N GLU A 175 -1.47 -4.13 12.54
CA GLU A 175 -0.60 -3.25 11.78
C GLU A 175 -0.86 -3.42 10.28
N THR A 176 -0.90 -2.30 9.55
CA THR A 176 -1.03 -2.25 8.09
C THR A 176 0.15 -1.48 7.48
N GLY A 177 0.28 -1.48 6.16
CA GLY A 177 1.34 -0.77 5.45
C GLY A 177 2.47 -1.68 4.98
N ALA A 178 3.61 -1.08 4.64
CA ALA A 178 4.72 -1.79 4.00
C ALA A 178 5.21 -3.01 4.81
N LEU A 179 5.33 -2.88 6.13
CA LEU A 179 5.73 -4.00 6.99
C LEU A 179 4.71 -5.14 6.92
N ALA A 180 3.41 -4.81 7.02
CA ALA A 180 2.36 -5.81 6.95
C ALA A 180 2.32 -6.50 5.58
N ARG A 181 2.43 -5.77 4.47
CA ARG A 181 2.51 -6.35 3.12
C ARG A 181 3.65 -7.34 2.99
N GLN A 182 4.85 -6.97 3.45
CA GLN A 182 6.03 -7.84 3.39
C GLN A 182 5.89 -9.07 4.31
N MET A 183 5.31 -8.92 5.50
CA MET A 183 5.06 -10.02 6.42
C MET A 183 4.05 -11.02 5.84
N VAL A 184 2.95 -10.52 5.27
CA VAL A 184 1.92 -11.35 4.63
C VAL A 184 2.46 -12.00 3.35
N ALA A 185 3.17 -11.24 2.50
CA ALA A 185 3.81 -11.78 1.29
C ALA A 185 4.96 -12.77 1.59
N GLY A 186 5.45 -12.81 2.83
CA GLY A 186 6.44 -13.78 3.25
C GLY A 186 7.88 -13.42 2.94
N HIS A 187 8.22 -12.13 2.85
CA HIS A 187 9.59 -11.70 2.56
C HIS A 187 10.57 -12.20 3.64
N PRO A 188 11.58 -13.02 3.28
CA PRO A 188 12.37 -13.74 4.27
C PRO A 188 13.14 -12.83 5.23
N LEU A 189 13.84 -11.80 4.69
CA LEU A 189 14.59 -10.82 5.49
C LEU A 189 13.69 -10.11 6.50
N VAL A 190 12.48 -9.68 6.07
CA VAL A 190 11.55 -8.95 6.93
C VAL A 190 11.02 -9.85 8.03
N ARG A 191 10.68 -11.10 7.70
CA ARG A 191 10.25 -12.09 8.70
C ARG A 191 11.35 -12.39 9.71
N GLU A 192 12.60 -12.54 9.27
CA GLU A 192 13.74 -12.74 10.17
C GLU A 192 13.93 -11.55 11.11
N LEU A 193 13.85 -10.30 10.57
CA LEU A 193 13.99 -9.10 11.39
C LEU A 193 12.87 -8.99 12.43
N VAL A 194 11.61 -9.21 12.04
CA VAL A 194 10.47 -9.19 12.96
C VAL A 194 10.55 -10.30 14.00
N ALA A 195 11.00 -11.50 13.64
CA ALA A 195 11.22 -12.59 14.60
C ALA A 195 12.25 -12.23 15.68
N ARG A 196 13.26 -11.44 15.32
CA ARG A 196 14.32 -11.02 16.27
C ARG A 196 13.95 -9.78 17.09
N ARG A 197 13.25 -8.80 16.50
CA ARG A 197 13.06 -7.45 17.07
C ARG A 197 11.60 -7.02 17.18
N GLY A 198 10.65 -7.78 16.65
CA GLY A 198 9.26 -7.37 16.50
C GLY A 198 9.06 -6.31 15.43
N GLY A 199 7.82 -5.81 15.30
CA GLY A 199 7.46 -4.72 14.39
C GLY A 199 7.99 -3.36 14.87
N SER A 200 9.28 -3.11 14.69
CA SER A 200 10.00 -1.91 15.13
C SER A 200 10.05 -0.81 14.07
N VAL A 201 10.57 0.36 14.43
CA VAL A 201 10.82 1.46 13.48
C VAL A 201 11.77 1.01 12.38
N LEU A 202 12.86 0.32 12.71
CA LEU A 202 13.79 -0.28 11.74
C LEU A 202 13.05 -1.19 10.76
N ALA A 203 12.21 -2.11 11.27
CA ALA A 203 11.48 -3.06 10.44
C ALA A 203 10.52 -2.35 9.46
N ARG A 204 9.82 -1.30 9.90
CA ARG A 204 8.89 -0.55 9.04
C ARG A 204 9.58 0.21 7.93
N VAL A 205 10.69 0.87 8.23
CA VAL A 205 11.42 1.66 7.21
C VAL A 205 12.15 0.73 6.25
N LEU A 206 12.80 -0.32 6.74
CA LEU A 206 13.42 -1.33 5.87
C LEU A 206 12.41 -1.99 4.95
N ALA A 207 11.26 -2.42 5.47
CA ALA A 207 10.20 -3.01 4.66
C ALA A 207 9.72 -2.05 3.55
N ARG A 208 9.62 -0.75 3.83
CA ARG A 208 9.24 0.26 2.83
C ARG A 208 10.31 0.46 1.76
N LEU A 209 11.58 0.45 2.11
CA LEU A 209 12.67 0.55 1.14
C LEU A 209 12.74 -0.69 0.25
N LEU A 210 12.58 -1.89 0.82
CA LEU A 210 12.46 -3.13 0.05
C LEU A 210 11.24 -3.13 -0.87
N GLU A 211 10.12 -2.55 -0.42
CA GLU A 211 8.93 -2.39 -1.27
C GLU A 211 9.22 -1.50 -2.48
N ILE A 212 9.99 -0.42 -2.33
CA ILE A 212 10.42 0.41 -3.45
C ILE A 212 11.25 -0.42 -4.45
N ALA A 213 12.18 -1.24 -3.96
CA ALA A 213 13.01 -2.09 -4.80
C ALA A 213 12.18 -3.13 -5.62
N LEU A 214 11.04 -3.56 -5.10
CA LEU A 214 10.11 -4.47 -5.78
C LEU A 214 9.15 -3.75 -6.73
N VAL A 215 8.61 -2.61 -6.32
CA VAL A 215 7.55 -1.91 -7.07
C VAL A 215 8.10 -1.17 -8.29
N VAL A 216 9.29 -0.57 -8.19
CA VAL A 216 9.84 0.23 -9.29
C VAL A 216 10.07 -0.59 -10.56
N PRO A 217 10.65 -1.81 -10.54
CA PRO A 217 10.72 -2.67 -11.73
C PRO A 217 9.35 -3.10 -12.25
N ALA A 218 8.38 -3.33 -11.34
CA ALA A 218 7.01 -3.64 -11.74
C ALA A 218 6.36 -2.45 -12.47
N MET A 219 6.59 -1.21 -12.02
CA MET A 219 6.11 0.00 -12.70
C MET A 219 6.64 0.12 -14.13
N GLU A 220 7.89 -0.26 -14.38
CA GLU A 220 8.46 -0.31 -15.73
C GLU A 220 7.69 -1.31 -16.60
N THR A 221 7.45 -2.51 -16.07
CA THR A 221 6.67 -3.54 -16.76
C THR A 221 5.25 -3.05 -17.11
N TRP A 222 4.57 -2.40 -16.16
CA TRP A 222 3.24 -1.82 -16.39
C TRP A 222 3.26 -0.70 -17.42
N ALA A 223 4.27 0.18 -17.38
CA ALA A 223 4.41 1.25 -18.37
C ALA A 223 4.59 0.70 -19.79
N ARG A 224 5.36 -0.38 -19.96
CA ARG A 224 5.53 -1.06 -21.25
C ARG A 224 4.28 -1.80 -21.72
N ALA A 225 3.40 -2.20 -20.80
CA ALA A 225 2.14 -2.88 -21.13
C ALA A 225 1.03 -1.93 -21.56
N LEU A 226 1.20 -0.61 -21.44
CA LEU A 226 0.21 0.37 -21.86
C LEU A 226 -0.04 0.29 -23.38
N ARG A 227 -1.31 0.22 -23.76
CA ARG A 227 -1.75 0.16 -25.15
C ARG A 227 -2.46 1.44 -25.54
N PRO A 228 -1.84 2.27 -26.40
CA PRO A 228 -2.48 3.49 -26.87
C PRO A 228 -3.80 3.20 -27.61
N GLY A 229 -4.85 3.97 -27.29
CA GLY A 229 -6.15 3.84 -27.92
C GLY A 229 -7.14 2.89 -27.23
N GLU A 230 -6.70 2.10 -26.28
CA GLU A 230 -7.62 1.35 -25.40
C GLU A 230 -8.36 2.29 -24.43
N PRO A 231 -9.59 1.95 -24.01
CA PRO A 231 -10.31 2.74 -23.03
C PRO A 231 -9.54 2.82 -21.71
N TYR A 232 -9.38 4.01 -21.16
CA TYR A 232 -8.71 4.25 -19.89
C TYR A 232 -9.61 4.02 -18.66
N CYS A 233 -10.89 3.80 -18.87
CA CYS A 233 -11.86 3.51 -17.82
C CYS A 233 -13.01 2.66 -18.36
N HIS A 234 -13.68 1.97 -17.45
CA HIS A 234 -14.93 1.28 -17.73
C HIS A 234 -16.11 2.11 -17.24
N THR A 235 -17.12 2.25 -18.08
CA THR A 235 -18.39 2.86 -17.68
C THR A 235 -19.25 1.77 -17.06
N VAL A 236 -19.63 1.96 -15.81
CA VAL A 236 -20.50 1.05 -15.07
C VAL A 236 -21.85 1.74 -14.84
N GLN A 237 -22.95 1.03 -15.06
CA GLN A 237 -24.25 1.49 -14.62
C GLN A 237 -24.45 1.15 -13.16
N LEU A 238 -24.86 2.13 -12.36
CA LEU A 238 -25.18 1.89 -10.96
C LEU A 238 -26.41 0.98 -10.87
N PRO A 239 -26.36 -0.10 -10.08
CA PRO A 239 -27.53 -0.93 -9.85
C PRO A 239 -28.56 -0.20 -8.98
N ASP A 240 -29.82 -0.57 -9.12
CA ASP A 240 -30.89 -0.01 -8.27
C ASP A 240 -30.70 -0.40 -6.80
N GLN A 241 -30.16 -1.56 -6.53
CA GLN A 241 -29.90 -2.06 -5.18
C GLN A 241 -28.61 -2.91 -5.14
N ALA A 242 -27.71 -2.56 -4.23
CA ALA A 242 -26.51 -3.36 -3.96
C ALA A 242 -25.90 -3.01 -2.60
N ASP A 243 -25.25 -3.98 -2.00
CA ASP A 243 -24.25 -3.80 -0.95
C ASP A 243 -22.89 -4.19 -1.55
N ALA A 244 -21.87 -3.36 -1.38
CA ALA A 244 -20.55 -3.60 -1.95
C ALA A 244 -19.43 -3.27 -0.95
N VAL A 245 -18.35 -4.03 -1.06
CA VAL A 245 -17.12 -3.85 -0.31
C VAL A 245 -15.95 -3.74 -1.29
N GLY A 246 -15.16 -2.68 -1.15
CA GLY A 246 -13.90 -2.51 -1.88
C GLY A 246 -12.74 -2.45 -0.89
N LEU A 247 -11.79 -3.38 -1.03
CA LEU A 247 -10.59 -3.44 -0.19
C LEU A 247 -9.38 -3.20 -1.08
N VAL A 248 -8.58 -2.18 -0.76
CA VAL A 248 -7.38 -1.81 -1.52
C VAL A 248 -6.25 -1.44 -0.58
N GLU A 249 -5.04 -1.42 -1.10
CA GLU A 249 -3.86 -0.93 -0.39
C GLU A 249 -3.43 0.43 -0.95
N ALA A 250 -3.17 1.37 -0.04
CA ALA A 250 -2.45 2.59 -0.34
C ALA A 250 -1.00 2.49 0.18
N ALA A 251 -0.14 3.44 -0.15
CA ALA A 251 1.25 3.44 0.29
C ALA A 251 1.42 3.30 1.82
N ARG A 252 0.48 3.86 2.60
CA ARG A 252 0.51 3.84 4.06
C ARG A 252 -0.18 2.65 4.68
N GLY A 253 -1.00 1.91 3.93
CA GLY A 253 -1.70 0.74 4.42
C GLY A 253 -3.06 0.52 3.79
N SER A 254 -3.85 -0.28 4.46
CA SER A 254 -5.13 -0.80 4.00
C SER A 254 -6.20 0.28 3.98
N LEU A 255 -6.98 0.32 2.91
CA LEU A 255 -8.12 1.20 2.71
C LEU A 255 -9.34 0.36 2.33
N GLY A 256 -10.37 0.44 3.13
CA GLY A 256 -11.63 -0.26 2.89
C GLY A 256 -12.78 0.70 2.62
N HIS A 257 -13.65 0.31 1.72
CA HIS A 257 -14.87 1.02 1.38
C HIS A 257 -16.06 0.09 1.47
N TRP A 258 -17.07 0.50 2.21
CA TRP A 258 -18.36 -0.18 2.32
C TRP A 258 -19.45 0.76 1.85
N LEU A 259 -20.25 0.31 0.92
CA LEU A 259 -21.33 1.15 0.42
C LEU A 259 -22.62 0.36 0.21
N ARG A 260 -23.73 1.04 0.44
CA ARG A 260 -25.08 0.53 0.18
C ARG A 260 -25.77 1.43 -0.84
N ILE A 261 -26.33 0.82 -1.87
CA ILE A 261 -27.09 1.51 -2.92
C ILE A 261 -28.55 1.11 -2.78
N HIS A 262 -29.44 2.11 -2.82
CA HIS A 262 -30.87 1.92 -2.92
C HIS A 262 -31.47 2.93 -3.89
N LYS A 263 -32.28 2.45 -4.83
CA LYS A 263 -32.89 3.27 -5.92
C LYS A 263 -31.84 4.09 -6.68
N GLY A 264 -30.72 3.44 -7.04
CA GLY A 264 -29.63 4.09 -7.77
C GLY A 264 -28.88 5.20 -7.01
N ARG A 265 -29.00 5.27 -5.67
CA ARG A 265 -28.34 6.27 -4.82
C ARG A 265 -27.61 5.63 -3.66
N LEU A 266 -26.48 6.22 -3.29
CA LEU A 266 -25.76 5.83 -2.09
C LEU A 266 -26.57 6.17 -0.84
N GLN A 267 -26.87 5.19 -0.02
CA GLN A 267 -27.54 5.35 1.27
C GLN A 267 -26.57 5.34 2.45
N ASN A 268 -25.56 4.53 2.37
CA ASN A 268 -24.50 4.44 3.37
C ASN A 268 -23.15 4.31 2.65
N TYR A 269 -22.15 4.99 3.16
CA TYR A 269 -20.77 4.91 2.69
C TYR A 269 -19.84 5.11 3.89
N GLN A 270 -19.01 4.09 4.15
CA GLN A 270 -18.02 4.07 5.22
C GLN A 270 -16.64 3.79 4.65
#